data_772c282f3a5e941c447312e8359c934d
#
_entry.id   772c282f3a5e941c447312e8359c934d
#
_cell.length_a   1.000
_cell.length_b   1.000
_cell.length_c   1.000
_cell.angle_alpha   90.00
_cell.angle_beta   90.00
_cell.angle_gamma   90.00
#
_symmetry.space_group_name_H-M   'P 1'
#
loop_
_entity.id
_entity.type
_entity.pdbx_description
1 polymer ?
#
loop_
_entity_poly.entity_id
_entity_poly.type
_entity_poly.pdbx_seq_one_letter_code
_entity_poly.pdbx_strand_id
1 'polypeptide(L)'
;MLDPYIQQYGQRLYGLCLTLCADRFDADDLYQTTWLKVMQAMDRYDPAQDFEPWLTKICVNTYRSSLRRLSRSPFFNAFRSAEEKADLMEATPAPERHDYSDLYTAIDRLPEKLRLTVILYYFQELDITSLAAILQIPPGTVKSRLHKARHQLKEVLQDETDL
;
A
#
# COMPACT_ATOMS: atom_id res chain seq x y z
N MET A 1 -12.71 -22.17 8.80
CA MET A 1 -11.55 -22.65 8.09
C MET A 1 -10.52 -21.58 7.72
N LEU A 2 -10.92 -20.33 7.57
CA LEU A 2 -9.96 -19.23 7.51
C LEU A 2 -9.45 -18.77 8.89
N ASP A 3 -10.14 -19.18 9.95
CA ASP A 3 -9.85 -18.70 11.32
C ASP A 3 -8.38 -18.82 11.74
N PRO A 4 -7.66 -19.94 11.48
CA PRO A 4 -6.24 -20.01 11.81
C PRO A 4 -5.38 -19.00 11.04
N TYR A 5 -5.71 -18.75 9.79
CA TYR A 5 -4.99 -17.77 8.95
C TYR A 5 -5.28 -16.34 9.40
N ILE A 6 -6.52 -16.05 9.76
CA ILE A 6 -6.90 -14.73 10.29
C ILE A 6 -6.21 -14.47 11.62
N GLN A 7 -6.15 -15.46 12.51
CA GLN A 7 -5.44 -15.35 13.78
C GLN A 7 -3.95 -15.11 13.59
N GLN A 8 -3.33 -15.81 12.64
CA GLN A 8 -1.90 -15.72 12.41
C GLN A 8 -1.48 -14.46 11.65
N TYR A 9 -2.23 -14.08 10.62
CA TYR A 9 -1.85 -13.02 9.68
C TYR A 9 -2.72 -11.75 9.74
N GLY A 10 -3.83 -11.81 10.47
CA GLY A 10 -4.83 -10.73 10.46
C GLY A 10 -4.29 -9.40 10.95
N GLN A 11 -3.55 -9.39 12.06
CA GLN A 11 -2.99 -8.17 12.63
C GLN A 11 -1.98 -7.52 11.68
N ARG A 12 -1.12 -8.33 11.08
CA ARG A 12 -0.11 -7.83 10.13
C ARG A 12 -0.75 -7.32 8.83
N LEU A 13 -1.76 -8.02 8.34
CA LEU A 13 -2.55 -7.54 7.19
C LEU A 13 -3.25 -6.22 7.50
N TYR A 14 -3.85 -6.10 8.68
CA TYR A 14 -4.52 -4.85 9.07
C TYR A 14 -3.54 -3.67 9.16
N GLY A 15 -2.34 -3.92 9.69
CA GLY A 15 -1.26 -2.94 9.69
C GLY A 15 -0.87 -2.48 8.28
N LEU A 16 -0.81 -3.40 7.33
CA LEU A 16 -0.58 -3.07 5.92
C LEU A 16 -1.72 -2.21 5.36
N CYS A 17 -2.96 -2.58 5.62
CA CYS A 17 -4.14 -1.81 5.18
C CYS A 17 -4.11 -0.37 5.73
N LEU A 18 -3.79 -0.20 7.00
CA LEU A 18 -3.65 1.12 7.64
C LEU A 18 -2.51 1.94 7.03
N THR A 19 -1.44 1.30 6.60
CA THR A 19 -0.31 1.98 5.96
C THR A 19 -0.62 2.38 4.52
N LEU A 20 -1.34 1.54 3.79
CA LEU A 20 -1.71 1.81 2.40
C LEU A 20 -2.80 2.87 2.27
N CYS A 21 -3.81 2.85 3.14
CA CYS A 21 -5.00 3.69 3.03
C CYS A 21 -4.82 5.03 3.75
N ALA A 22 -5.52 6.06 3.25
CA ALA A 22 -5.47 7.40 3.81
C ALA A 22 -6.24 7.50 5.13
N ASP A 23 -7.31 6.74 5.30
CA ASP A 23 -8.12 6.74 6.51
C ASP A 23 -8.45 5.31 6.97
N ARG A 24 -8.97 5.24 8.20
CA ARG A 24 -9.33 3.99 8.85
C ARG A 24 -10.50 3.29 8.16
N PHE A 25 -11.40 4.06 7.60
CA PHE A 25 -12.58 3.54 6.91
C PHE A 25 -12.19 2.73 5.68
N ASP A 26 -11.31 3.29 4.86
CA ASP A 26 -10.76 2.62 3.69
C ASP A 26 -9.90 1.42 4.06
N ALA A 27 -9.15 1.51 5.16
CA ALA A 27 -8.35 0.39 5.68
C ALA A 27 -9.23 -0.78 6.11
N ASP A 28 -10.32 -0.52 6.83
CA ASP A 28 -11.28 -1.54 7.25
C ASP A 28 -11.93 -2.21 6.04
N ASP A 29 -12.31 -1.43 5.04
CA ASP A 29 -12.89 -1.93 3.79
C ASP A 29 -11.89 -2.80 3.00
N LEU A 30 -10.65 -2.32 2.86
CA LEU A 30 -9.59 -3.07 2.22
C LEU A 30 -9.31 -4.40 2.93
N TYR A 31 -9.25 -4.38 4.26
CA TYR A 31 -9.05 -5.57 5.08
C TYR A 31 -10.14 -6.61 4.87
N GLN A 32 -11.39 -6.20 4.98
CA GLN A 32 -12.54 -7.11 4.80
C GLN A 32 -12.60 -7.64 3.37
N THR A 33 -12.44 -6.78 2.38
CA THR A 33 -12.47 -7.17 0.97
C THR A 33 -11.33 -8.13 0.64
N THR A 34 -10.16 -7.94 1.22
CA THR A 34 -9.02 -8.85 1.05
C THR A 34 -9.36 -10.25 1.56
N TRP A 35 -9.90 -10.38 2.77
CA TRP A 35 -10.28 -11.68 3.31
C TRP A 35 -11.40 -12.36 2.52
N LEU A 36 -12.36 -11.59 2.02
CA LEU A 36 -13.40 -12.15 1.13
C LEU A 36 -12.79 -12.74 -0.14
N LYS A 37 -11.82 -12.05 -0.75
CA LYS A 37 -11.11 -12.56 -1.93
C LYS A 37 -10.22 -13.75 -1.61
N VAL A 38 -9.58 -13.76 -0.46
CA VAL A 38 -8.82 -14.92 0.04
C VAL A 38 -9.74 -16.13 0.14
N MET A 39 -10.90 -15.98 0.75
CA MET A 39 -11.88 -17.06 0.88
C MET A 39 -12.30 -17.61 -0.48
N GLN A 40 -12.55 -16.74 -1.45
CA GLN A 40 -12.91 -17.14 -2.83
C GLN A 40 -11.79 -17.81 -3.59
N ALA A 41 -10.53 -17.53 -3.23
CA ALA A 41 -9.34 -18.03 -3.91
C ALA A 41 -8.67 -19.20 -3.19
N MET A 42 -9.16 -19.62 -2.01
CA MET A 42 -8.53 -20.66 -1.19
C MET A 42 -8.35 -21.98 -1.93
N ASP A 43 -9.30 -22.35 -2.78
CA ASP A 43 -9.22 -23.59 -3.58
C ASP A 43 -8.05 -23.59 -4.57
N ARG A 44 -7.52 -22.42 -4.90
CA ARG A 44 -6.39 -22.22 -5.81
C ARG A 44 -5.07 -21.98 -5.09
N TYR A 45 -5.11 -21.86 -3.78
CA TYR A 45 -3.90 -21.66 -2.99
C TYR A 45 -3.11 -22.96 -2.92
N ASP A 46 -1.83 -22.88 -3.26
CA ASP A 46 -0.90 -24.00 -3.15
C ASP A 46 -0.26 -24.00 -1.74
N PRO A 47 -0.56 -25.00 -0.89
CA PRO A 47 0.00 -25.08 0.45
C PRO A 47 1.52 -25.21 0.52
N ALA A 48 2.17 -25.54 -0.60
CA ALA A 48 3.63 -25.58 -0.70
C ALA A 48 4.28 -24.18 -0.76
N GLN A 49 3.48 -23.14 -1.01
CA GLN A 49 3.93 -21.76 -1.05
C GLN A 49 3.60 -21.04 0.26
N ASP A 50 4.44 -20.07 0.62
CA ASP A 50 4.19 -19.22 1.78
C ASP A 50 2.89 -18.44 1.63
N PHE A 51 2.06 -18.50 2.64
CA PHE A 51 0.75 -17.84 2.64
C PHE A 51 0.86 -16.31 2.63
N GLU A 52 1.81 -15.76 3.37
CA GLU A 52 1.92 -14.31 3.55
C GLU A 52 2.18 -13.54 2.24
N PRO A 53 3.13 -13.94 1.36
CA PRO A 53 3.28 -13.29 0.06
C PRO A 53 2.04 -13.40 -0.83
N TRP A 54 1.35 -14.53 -0.79
CA TRP A 54 0.12 -14.74 -1.53
C TRP A 54 -1.01 -13.84 -1.02
N LEU A 55 -1.18 -13.75 0.31
CA LEU A 55 -2.12 -12.84 0.97
C LEU A 55 -1.80 -11.38 0.63
N THR A 56 -0.54 -10.99 0.72
CA THR A 56 -0.07 -9.63 0.40
C THR A 56 -0.38 -9.28 -1.06
N LYS A 57 -0.18 -10.20 -1.98
CA LYS A 57 -0.53 -10.01 -3.40
C LYS A 57 -2.02 -9.73 -3.59
N ILE A 58 -2.89 -10.48 -2.91
CA ILE A 58 -4.34 -10.26 -2.97
C ILE A 58 -4.70 -8.88 -2.41
N CYS A 59 -4.11 -8.50 -1.28
CA CYS A 59 -4.31 -7.19 -0.67
C CYS A 59 -3.87 -6.04 -1.60
N VAL A 60 -2.68 -6.12 -2.14
CA VAL A 60 -2.12 -5.11 -3.05
C VAL A 60 -2.97 -4.98 -4.32
N ASN A 61 -3.38 -6.09 -4.91
CA ASN A 61 -4.24 -6.07 -6.10
C ASN A 61 -5.62 -5.47 -5.79
N THR A 62 -6.17 -5.75 -4.62
CA THR A 62 -7.43 -5.16 -4.16
C THR A 62 -7.30 -3.65 -3.97
N TYR A 63 -6.24 -3.22 -3.33
CA TYR A 63 -5.92 -1.80 -3.14
C TYR A 63 -5.76 -1.06 -4.48
N ARG A 64 -4.98 -1.62 -5.39
CA ARG A 64 -4.77 -1.03 -6.74
C ARG A 64 -6.07 -0.97 -7.55
N SER A 65 -6.93 -1.97 -7.41
CA SER A 65 -8.26 -1.97 -8.05
C SER A 65 -9.16 -0.87 -7.48
N SER A 66 -9.12 -0.66 -6.17
CA SER A 66 -9.86 0.41 -5.49
C SER A 66 -9.39 1.79 -5.95
N LEU A 67 -8.10 2.01 -6.08
CA LEU A 67 -7.53 3.26 -6.60
C LEU A 67 -7.97 3.51 -8.05
N ARG A 68 -7.92 2.50 -8.89
CA ARG A 68 -8.37 2.62 -10.30
C ARG A 68 -9.85 2.94 -10.39
N ARG A 69 -10.67 2.32 -9.54
CA ARG A 69 -12.10 2.58 -9.47
C ARG A 69 -12.38 4.02 -9.05
N LEU A 70 -11.69 4.52 -8.05
CA LEU A 70 -11.79 5.90 -7.57
C LEU A 70 -11.39 6.89 -8.67
N SER A 71 -10.28 6.67 -9.37
CA SER A 71 -9.81 7.55 -10.45
C SER A 71 -10.74 7.57 -11.66
N ARG A 72 -11.54 6.51 -11.86
CA ARG A 72 -12.53 6.41 -12.95
C ARG A 72 -13.93 6.87 -12.54
N SER A 73 -14.16 7.16 -11.26
CA SER A 73 -15.45 7.64 -10.78
C SER A 73 -15.81 8.97 -11.46
N PRO A 74 -17.03 9.12 -12.03
CA PRO A 74 -17.49 10.40 -12.57
C PRO A 74 -17.49 11.51 -11.52
N PHE A 75 -17.77 11.16 -10.27
CA PHE A 75 -17.75 12.10 -9.15
C PHE A 75 -16.33 12.61 -8.90
N PHE A 76 -15.34 11.74 -8.89
CA PHE A 76 -13.93 12.11 -8.72
C PHE A 76 -13.43 12.94 -9.91
N ASN A 77 -13.80 12.56 -11.14
CA ASN A 77 -13.46 13.28 -12.35
C ASN A 77 -14.19 14.63 -12.49
N ALA A 78 -15.35 14.78 -11.83
CA ALA A 78 -16.09 16.04 -11.81
C ALA A 78 -15.39 17.16 -11.05
N PHE A 79 -14.49 16.84 -10.11
CA PHE A 79 -13.69 17.80 -9.34
C PHE A 79 -12.33 18.19 -9.97
N ARG A 80 -12.09 17.74 -11.06
CA ARG A 80 -11.32 17.98 -12.18
C ARG A 80 -9.98 18.52 -12.38
N SER A 81 -9.13 19.06 -11.49
CA SER A 81 -7.71 19.29 -11.65
C SER A 81 -6.94 18.25 -10.85
N ALA A 82 -5.69 17.95 -11.27
CA ALA A 82 -4.82 17.06 -10.50
C ALA A 82 -4.56 17.59 -9.09
N GLU A 83 -4.54 18.91 -8.93
CA GLU A 83 -4.36 19.59 -7.65
C GLU A 83 -5.61 19.41 -6.77
N GLU A 84 -6.82 19.60 -7.33
CA GLU A 84 -8.06 19.37 -6.59
C GLU A 84 -8.24 17.92 -6.18
N LYS A 85 -7.82 16.97 -7.02
CA LYS A 85 -7.82 15.54 -6.71
C LYS A 85 -6.83 15.21 -5.59
N ALA A 86 -5.65 15.81 -5.62
CA ALA A 86 -4.65 15.68 -4.57
C ALA A 86 -5.15 16.28 -3.25
N ASP A 87 -5.75 17.46 -3.27
CA ASP A 87 -6.32 18.13 -2.10
C ASP A 87 -7.45 17.31 -1.47
N LEU A 88 -8.32 16.69 -2.28
CA LEU A 88 -9.38 15.80 -1.80
C LEU A 88 -8.83 14.52 -1.16
N MET A 89 -7.74 13.98 -1.69
CA MET A 89 -7.06 12.83 -1.10
C MET A 89 -6.29 13.22 0.17
N GLU A 90 -5.79 14.45 0.25
CA GLU A 90 -5.12 14.99 1.44
C GLU A 90 -6.12 15.40 2.55
N ALA A 91 -7.32 15.81 2.18
CA ALA A 91 -8.36 16.21 3.14
C ALA A 91 -8.94 15.03 3.95
N THR A 92 -8.67 13.80 3.54
CA THR A 92 -9.04 12.62 4.30
C THR A 92 -8.11 12.50 5.50
N PRO A 93 -8.62 12.52 6.75
CA PRO A 93 -7.75 12.47 7.92
C PRO A 93 -6.89 11.20 7.89
N ALA A 94 -5.59 11.37 7.88
CA ALA A 94 -4.67 10.26 8.03
C ALA A 94 -4.93 9.56 9.37
N PRO A 95 -4.83 8.23 9.43
CA PRO A 95 -4.91 7.54 10.71
C PRO A 95 -3.85 8.13 11.65
N GLU A 96 -4.24 8.31 12.92
CA GLU A 96 -3.34 8.81 13.96
C GLU A 96 -2.08 7.96 14.01
N ARG A 97 -0.99 8.49 13.46
CA ARG A 97 0.32 7.84 13.46
C ARG A 97 1.18 8.53 14.51
N HIS A 98 1.70 7.74 15.45
CA HIS A 98 2.58 8.24 16.48
C HIS A 98 3.90 8.77 15.91
N ASP A 99 4.36 9.86 16.45
CA ASP A 99 5.70 10.52 16.50
C ASP A 99 6.80 10.31 15.43
N TYR A 100 6.58 9.56 14.37
CA TYR A 100 7.46 9.51 13.19
C TYR A 100 6.89 10.32 12.04
N SER A 101 6.28 11.46 12.37
CA SER A 101 5.43 12.23 11.46
C SER A 101 6.12 12.65 10.17
N ASP A 102 7.37 13.06 10.23
CA ASP A 102 8.08 13.63 9.07
C ASP A 102 8.41 12.57 8.02
N LEU A 103 8.89 11.41 8.45
CA LEU A 103 9.19 10.30 7.55
C LEU A 103 7.91 9.73 6.91
N TYR A 104 6.87 9.50 7.71
CA TYR A 104 5.59 8.98 7.19
C TYR A 104 4.92 9.99 6.25
N THR A 105 4.97 11.27 6.58
CA THR A 105 4.47 12.33 5.70
C THR A 105 5.24 12.36 4.38
N ALA A 106 6.56 12.24 4.42
CA ALA A 106 7.39 12.18 3.24
C ALA A 106 7.07 10.95 2.36
N ILE A 107 6.86 9.78 2.98
CA ILE A 107 6.46 8.57 2.27
C ILE A 107 5.09 8.75 1.62
N ASP A 108 4.13 9.34 2.33
CA ASP A 108 2.78 9.57 1.80
C ASP A 108 2.75 10.55 0.62
N ARG A 109 3.75 11.42 0.50
CA ARG A 109 3.91 12.34 -0.63
C ARG A 109 4.62 11.74 -1.84
N LEU A 110 5.20 10.56 -1.72
CA LEU A 110 5.81 9.88 -2.87
C LEU A 110 4.74 9.55 -3.93
N PRO A 111 5.13 9.57 -5.22
CA PRO A 111 4.28 9.00 -6.26
C PRO A 111 3.85 7.58 -5.89
N GLU A 112 2.61 7.20 -6.20
CA GLU A 112 2.00 5.96 -5.74
C GLU A 112 2.85 4.70 -6.02
N LYS A 113 3.48 4.64 -7.19
CA LYS A 113 4.35 3.50 -7.54
C LYS A 113 5.57 3.39 -6.64
N LEU A 114 6.16 4.51 -6.24
CA LEU A 114 7.31 4.55 -5.33
C LEU A 114 6.86 4.29 -3.88
N ARG A 115 5.77 4.90 -3.48
CA ARG A 115 5.18 4.74 -2.15
C ARG A 115 4.86 3.27 -1.86
N LEU A 116 4.15 2.61 -2.76
CA LEU A 116 3.79 1.20 -2.64
C LEU A 116 5.03 0.31 -2.55
N THR A 117 6.03 0.56 -3.39
CA THR A 117 7.29 -0.19 -3.37
C THR A 117 8.02 -0.06 -2.04
N VAL A 118 8.12 1.16 -1.49
CA VAL A 118 8.74 1.44 -0.19
C VAL A 118 7.99 0.73 0.95
N ILE A 119 6.66 0.83 0.96
CA ILE A 119 5.84 0.20 1.99
C ILE A 119 6.05 -1.32 2.01
N LEU A 120 5.99 -1.95 0.86
CA LEU A 120 6.14 -3.40 0.77
C LEU A 120 7.57 -3.87 1.11
N TYR A 121 8.57 -3.11 0.74
CA TYR A 121 9.96 -3.47 1.02
C TYR A 121 10.34 -3.29 2.50
N TYR A 122 10.02 -2.13 3.08
CA TYR A 122 10.46 -1.79 4.43
C TYR A 122 9.49 -2.21 5.54
N PHE A 123 8.19 -2.08 5.32
CA PHE A 123 7.20 -2.41 6.36
C PHE A 123 6.73 -3.86 6.31
N GLN A 124 6.74 -4.48 5.14
CA GLN A 124 6.40 -5.90 4.98
C GLN A 124 7.63 -6.80 4.89
N GLU A 125 8.82 -6.22 4.89
CA GLU A 125 10.09 -6.96 4.86
C GLU A 125 10.20 -7.96 3.69
N LEU A 126 9.58 -7.63 2.56
CA LEU A 126 9.62 -8.47 1.37
C LEU A 126 10.93 -8.29 0.62
N ASP A 127 11.50 -9.38 0.15
CA ASP A 127 12.67 -9.32 -0.72
C ASP A 127 12.30 -8.80 -2.13
N ILE A 128 13.31 -8.44 -2.91
CA ILE A 128 13.12 -7.87 -4.24
C ILE A 128 12.42 -8.85 -5.18
N THR A 129 12.73 -10.14 -5.09
CA THR A 129 12.11 -11.17 -5.92
C THR A 129 10.62 -11.33 -5.64
N SER A 130 10.24 -11.41 -4.36
CA SER A 130 8.84 -11.47 -3.93
C SER A 130 8.07 -10.21 -4.31
N LEU A 131 8.70 -9.06 -4.12
CA LEU A 131 8.13 -7.76 -4.44
C LEU A 131 7.88 -7.61 -5.95
N ALA A 132 8.83 -8.03 -6.77
CA ALA A 132 8.68 -8.05 -8.22
C ALA A 132 7.50 -8.93 -8.68
N ALA A 133 7.34 -10.10 -8.07
CA ALA A 133 6.23 -11.00 -8.36
C ALA A 133 4.88 -10.40 -7.93
N ILE A 134 4.80 -9.79 -6.76
CA ILE A 134 3.58 -9.15 -6.25
C ILE A 134 3.16 -7.97 -7.14
N LEU A 135 4.11 -7.11 -7.50
CA LEU A 135 3.86 -5.92 -8.31
C LEU A 135 3.77 -6.23 -9.81
N GLN A 136 4.15 -7.43 -10.23
CA GLN A 136 4.21 -7.84 -11.65
C GLN A 136 5.12 -6.92 -12.48
N ILE A 137 6.30 -6.64 -11.96
CA ILE A 137 7.34 -5.84 -12.61
C ILE A 137 8.68 -6.57 -12.53
N PRO A 138 9.65 -6.27 -13.41
CA PRO A 138 10.99 -6.84 -13.32
C PRO A 138 11.70 -6.46 -12.01
N PRO A 139 12.58 -7.33 -11.47
CA PRO A 139 13.38 -6.99 -10.28
C PRO A 139 14.22 -5.72 -10.44
N GLY A 140 14.72 -5.44 -11.63
CA GLY A 140 15.45 -4.20 -11.94
C GLY A 140 14.57 -2.96 -11.77
N THR A 141 13.29 -3.05 -12.09
CA THR A 141 12.32 -1.96 -11.88
C THR A 141 12.06 -1.73 -10.39
N VAL A 142 11.99 -2.80 -9.59
CA VAL A 142 11.89 -2.68 -8.12
C VAL A 142 13.09 -1.92 -7.57
N LYS A 143 14.30 -2.31 -7.97
CA LYS A 143 15.54 -1.64 -7.53
C LYS A 143 15.58 -0.18 -7.92
N SER A 144 15.19 0.14 -9.15
CA SER A 144 15.17 1.51 -9.65
C SER A 144 14.13 2.37 -8.92
N ARG A 145 12.95 1.82 -8.61
CA ARG A 145 11.93 2.51 -7.81
C ARG A 145 12.39 2.76 -6.37
N LEU A 146 13.03 1.78 -5.74
CA LEU A 146 13.60 1.95 -4.39
C LEU A 146 14.68 3.01 -4.36
N HIS A 147 15.57 3.00 -5.35
CA HIS A 147 16.62 4.01 -5.48
C HIS A 147 16.04 5.42 -5.63
N LYS A 148 15.09 5.58 -6.52
CA LYS A 148 14.40 6.86 -6.77
C LYS A 148 13.62 7.33 -5.54
N ALA A 149 12.93 6.43 -4.86
CA ALA A 149 12.21 6.75 -3.64
C ALA A 149 13.14 7.22 -2.52
N ARG A 150 14.24 6.51 -2.31
CA ARG A 150 15.27 6.89 -1.32
C ARG A 150 15.85 8.27 -1.60
N HIS A 151 16.10 8.58 -2.87
CA HIS A 151 16.61 9.88 -3.28
C HIS A 151 15.60 10.99 -2.97
N GLN A 152 14.34 10.81 -3.31
CA GLN A 152 13.28 11.79 -3.03
C GLN A 152 13.05 11.98 -1.51
N LEU A 153 13.07 10.89 -0.75
CA LEU A 153 12.93 10.95 0.72
C LEU A 153 14.10 11.69 1.36
N LYS A 154 15.31 11.44 0.88
CA LYS A 154 16.52 12.12 1.38
C LYS A 154 16.47 13.63 1.12
N GLU A 155 16.05 14.06 -0.06
CA GLU A 155 15.89 15.47 -0.40
C GLU A 155 14.90 16.16 0.54
N VAL A 156 13.70 15.60 0.72
CA VAL A 156 12.65 16.17 1.58
C VAL A 156 13.11 16.28 3.04
N LEU A 157 13.75 15.23 3.57
CA LEU A 157 14.20 15.20 4.97
C LEU A 157 15.40 16.12 5.22
N GLN A 158 16.25 16.37 4.22
CA GLN A 158 17.34 17.34 4.32
C GLN A 158 16.82 18.77 4.31
N ASP A 159 15.85 19.09 3.47
CA ASP A 159 15.25 20.43 3.42
C ASP A 159 14.57 20.82 4.73
N GLU A 160 13.99 19.86 5.45
CA GLU A 160 13.38 20.07 6.76
C GLU A 160 14.42 20.27 7.88
N THR A 161 15.63 19.74 7.73
CA THR A 161 16.70 19.87 8.71
C THR A 161 17.45 21.22 8.56
N ASP A 162 17.42 21.82 7.38
CA ASP A 162 18.08 23.08 7.07
C ASP A 162 17.21 24.33 7.44
N LEU A 163 16.02 24.10 7.97
CA LEU A 163 15.11 25.14 8.49
C LEU A 163 15.21 25.22 10.01
#